data_9a1cd90511e3321a281b58fa48c12f53
#
_entry.id   9a1cd90511e3321a281b58fa48c12f53
#
_cell.length_a   1.000
_cell.length_b   1.000
_cell.length_c   1.000
_cell.angle_alpha   90.00
_cell.angle_beta   90.00
_cell.angle_gamma   90.00
#
_symmetry.space_group_name_H-M   'P 1'
#
loop_
_entity.id
_entity.type
_entity.pdbx_description
1 polymer ?
#
loop_
_entity_poly.entity_id
_entity_poly.type
_entity_poly.pdbx_seq_one_letter_code
_entity_poly.pdbx_strand_id
1 'polypeptide(L)'
;MAFSVSDVKKDFPIFSDPTLVYLDSAATSQKPKTVLDAVDSVYREANANVHRAIYSLGSEATERFESAREKVARFINAPSEKEIIFTGGTTGSINLLAFSLGSQLSSGDEILVSEMEHHSNLVPWQLAAQRSGANLCYIPITESGELDLEDPEKYFTPKTKIVSLTHMSNVLGTINPVTKIGQMAHDVGAIFIMDGAQSVSHLPVDVRKLGCDFLAFSGHKMLGPTGVGVLWGKMELLNFMHPFMGGGEMIETVTMESSTWNSVPYKFEAGTPNFAQAIGLGVAMDYLSALGMTSVQAHEKNLTAYALEKLGKIEGLRIHGSSEHRGGVISFNLDNIHPHDLAQFLNEDNIAIRVGHHCAQPLLNSLGETATARLSFYIYNDISDVDIFCQSLGSIRDYF
;
A
#
# COMPACT_ATOMS: atom_id res chain seq x y z
N MET A 1 20.01 8.76 13.06
CA MET A 1 20.46 10.05 12.49
C MET A 1 19.57 10.34 11.30
N ALA A 2 19.22 11.59 11.03
CA ALA A 2 18.48 11.95 9.82
C ALA A 2 19.38 11.69 8.59
N PHE A 3 18.82 11.14 7.52
CA PHE A 3 19.53 11.00 6.25
C PHE A 3 19.56 12.34 5.49
N SER A 4 20.54 12.51 4.59
CA SER A 4 20.63 13.68 3.70
C SER A 4 19.74 13.45 2.48
N VAL A 5 18.69 14.25 2.29
CA VAL A 5 17.80 14.16 1.11
C VAL A 5 18.57 14.38 -0.19
N SER A 6 19.51 15.34 -0.20
CA SER A 6 20.33 15.63 -1.38
C SER A 6 21.22 14.45 -1.79
N ASP A 7 21.65 13.61 -0.83
CA ASP A 7 22.41 12.41 -1.16
C ASP A 7 21.49 11.29 -1.60
N VAL A 8 20.35 11.08 -0.93
CA VAL A 8 19.32 10.13 -1.35
C VAL A 8 18.84 10.42 -2.77
N LYS A 9 18.56 11.67 -3.11
CA LYS A 9 18.05 12.08 -4.44
C LYS A 9 19.00 11.67 -5.59
N LYS A 10 20.33 11.63 -5.34
CA LYS A 10 21.35 11.19 -6.31
C LYS A 10 21.24 9.70 -6.68
N ASP A 11 20.66 8.89 -5.81
CA ASP A 11 20.49 7.46 -6.06
C ASP A 11 19.36 7.16 -7.07
N PHE A 12 18.54 8.17 -7.38
CA PHE A 12 17.37 8.03 -8.25
C PHE A 12 17.62 8.65 -9.63
N PRO A 13 17.84 7.83 -10.67
CA PRO A 13 18.18 8.31 -12.02
C PRO A 13 17.18 9.29 -12.65
N ILE A 14 15.91 9.21 -12.24
CA ILE A 14 14.85 10.10 -12.74
C ILE A 14 15.13 11.57 -12.40
N PHE A 15 15.80 11.84 -11.27
CA PHE A 15 16.16 13.19 -10.84
C PHE A 15 17.49 13.70 -11.47
N SER A 16 17.97 13.05 -12.54
CA SER A 16 18.99 13.66 -13.41
C SER A 16 18.45 14.91 -14.11
N ASP A 17 17.13 15.04 -14.27
CA ASP A 17 16.46 16.30 -14.53
C ASP A 17 16.26 17.06 -13.20
N PRO A 18 17.04 18.14 -12.96
CA PRO A 18 16.97 18.89 -11.71
C PRO A 18 15.69 19.75 -11.58
N THR A 19 14.91 19.90 -12.65
CA THR A 19 13.68 20.70 -12.66
C THR A 19 12.46 19.89 -12.19
N LEU A 20 12.55 18.55 -12.19
CA LEU A 20 11.44 17.69 -11.82
C LEU A 20 11.12 17.77 -10.32
N VAL A 21 9.93 18.26 -10.00
CA VAL A 21 9.35 18.19 -8.65
C VAL A 21 8.28 17.10 -8.63
N TYR A 22 8.64 15.91 -8.13
CA TYR A 22 7.76 14.75 -8.13
C TYR A 22 7.03 14.61 -6.80
N LEU A 23 5.73 14.94 -6.78
CA LEU A 23 4.85 14.95 -5.60
C LEU A 23 3.67 13.96 -5.73
N ASP A 24 3.88 12.81 -6.41
CA ASP A 24 2.85 11.77 -6.57
C ASP A 24 3.31 10.38 -6.08
N SER A 25 4.08 10.35 -5.00
CA SER A 25 4.62 9.09 -4.43
C SER A 25 3.55 8.14 -3.91
N ALA A 26 2.39 8.63 -3.47
CA ALA A 26 1.26 7.80 -3.06
C ALA A 26 0.62 7.02 -4.22
N ALA A 27 0.83 7.43 -5.48
CA ALA A 27 0.46 6.63 -6.65
C ALA A 27 1.53 5.57 -6.96
N THR A 28 2.77 5.99 -7.10
CA THR A 28 3.95 5.12 -7.25
C THR A 28 5.20 5.88 -6.85
N SER A 29 6.11 5.25 -6.11
CA SER A 29 7.41 5.85 -5.77
C SER A 29 8.39 5.75 -6.94
N GLN A 30 9.41 6.61 -6.98
CA GLN A 30 10.55 6.46 -7.88
C GLN A 30 11.46 5.31 -7.42
N LYS A 31 12.36 4.85 -8.27
CA LYS A 31 13.21 3.67 -8.05
C LYS A 31 14.67 4.09 -7.96
N PRO A 32 15.39 3.71 -6.89
CA PRO A 32 16.82 3.94 -6.83
C PRO A 32 17.55 3.02 -7.82
N LYS A 33 18.71 3.48 -8.27
CA LYS A 33 19.56 2.74 -9.24
C LYS A 33 19.83 1.31 -8.80
N THR A 34 20.05 1.07 -7.52
CA THR A 34 20.32 -0.27 -6.96
C THR A 34 19.17 -1.25 -7.20
N VAL A 35 17.92 -0.78 -7.14
CA VAL A 35 16.73 -1.61 -7.44
C VAL A 35 16.62 -1.89 -8.93
N LEU A 36 16.88 -0.88 -9.77
CA LEU A 36 16.87 -1.05 -11.23
C LEU A 36 17.95 -2.03 -11.67
N ASP A 37 19.15 -1.88 -11.17
CA ASP A 37 20.29 -2.76 -11.47
C ASP A 37 20.01 -4.20 -10.99
N ALA A 38 19.38 -4.38 -9.84
CA ALA A 38 19.04 -5.70 -9.32
C ALA A 38 18.05 -6.44 -10.23
N VAL A 39 17.03 -5.76 -10.74
CA VAL A 39 16.07 -6.35 -11.68
C VAL A 39 16.74 -6.68 -13.02
N ASP A 40 17.57 -5.76 -13.54
CA ASP A 40 18.30 -5.96 -14.79
C ASP A 40 19.29 -7.12 -14.70
N SER A 41 20.04 -7.23 -13.59
CA SER A 41 21.00 -8.31 -13.36
C SER A 41 20.35 -9.70 -13.36
N VAL A 42 19.14 -9.84 -12.86
CA VAL A 42 18.42 -11.12 -12.89
C VAL A 42 18.25 -11.60 -14.32
N TYR A 43 17.78 -10.73 -15.23
CA TYR A 43 17.55 -11.12 -16.61
C TYR A 43 18.84 -11.30 -17.41
N ARG A 44 19.92 -10.59 -17.07
CA ARG A 44 21.21 -10.70 -17.77
C ARG A 44 22.07 -11.87 -17.30
N GLU A 45 22.00 -12.20 -16.02
CA GLU A 45 23.01 -13.05 -15.37
C GLU A 45 22.43 -14.31 -14.73
N ALA A 46 21.16 -14.28 -14.25
CA ALA A 46 20.57 -15.34 -13.44
C ALA A 46 19.14 -15.72 -13.87
N ASN A 47 18.80 -15.54 -15.16
CA ASN A 47 17.46 -15.84 -15.66
C ASN A 47 17.23 -17.35 -15.79
N ALA A 48 16.63 -17.95 -14.76
CA ALA A 48 16.21 -19.35 -14.75
C ALA A 48 14.91 -19.52 -13.95
N ASN A 49 14.17 -20.60 -14.23
CA ASN A 49 12.97 -20.90 -13.44
C ASN A 49 13.36 -21.26 -12.00
N VAL A 50 12.71 -20.63 -11.04
CA VAL A 50 12.94 -20.87 -9.61
C VAL A 50 12.33 -22.21 -9.16
N HIS A 51 12.87 -22.84 -8.10
CA HIS A 51 12.43 -24.07 -7.41
C HIS A 51 12.56 -25.37 -8.19
N ARG A 52 12.57 -25.39 -9.52
CA ARG A 52 12.48 -26.62 -10.32
C ARG A 52 13.75 -27.00 -11.07
N ALA A 53 14.76 -26.15 -11.03
CA ALA A 53 15.98 -26.37 -11.80
C ALA A 53 17.07 -27.05 -10.95
N ILE A 54 17.66 -28.13 -11.48
CA ILE A 54 18.76 -28.88 -10.82
C ILE A 54 20.13 -28.29 -11.18
N TYR A 55 20.19 -27.38 -12.16
CA TYR A 55 21.45 -26.77 -12.63
C TYR A 55 21.75 -25.47 -11.84
N SER A 56 23.02 -25.09 -11.77
CA SER A 56 23.53 -24.00 -10.92
C SER A 56 22.80 -22.67 -11.10
N LEU A 57 22.50 -22.29 -12.34
CA LEU A 57 21.79 -21.05 -12.62
C LEU A 57 20.38 -21.01 -11.99
N GLY A 58 19.66 -22.13 -12.00
CA GLY A 58 18.33 -22.23 -11.37
C GLY A 58 18.41 -22.26 -9.85
N SER A 59 19.46 -22.85 -9.30
CA SER A 59 19.72 -22.79 -7.85
C SER A 59 20.01 -21.37 -7.41
N GLU A 60 20.82 -20.61 -8.15
CA GLU A 60 21.12 -19.22 -7.89
C GLU A 60 19.86 -18.33 -7.97
N ALA A 61 19.03 -18.51 -9.02
CA ALA A 61 17.78 -17.76 -9.16
C ALA A 61 16.83 -18.03 -7.96
N THR A 62 16.74 -19.29 -7.53
CA THR A 62 15.94 -19.70 -6.37
C THR A 62 16.47 -19.07 -5.08
N GLU A 63 17.78 -19.12 -4.84
CA GLU A 63 18.40 -18.53 -3.66
C GLU A 63 18.15 -17.00 -3.59
N ARG A 64 18.32 -16.30 -4.71
CA ARG A 64 18.03 -14.85 -4.78
C ARG A 64 16.55 -14.56 -4.49
N PHE A 65 15.63 -15.36 -5.02
CA PHE A 65 14.19 -15.21 -4.82
C PHE A 65 13.79 -15.46 -3.36
N GLU A 66 14.23 -16.56 -2.76
CA GLU A 66 13.92 -16.88 -1.36
C GLU A 66 14.61 -15.91 -0.38
N SER A 67 15.82 -15.43 -0.69
CA SER A 67 16.45 -14.34 0.07
C SER A 67 15.61 -13.07 0.06
N ALA A 68 14.92 -12.74 -1.04
CA ALA A 68 13.98 -11.63 -1.06
C ALA A 68 12.80 -11.85 -0.11
N ARG A 69 12.27 -13.08 -0.01
CA ARG A 69 11.22 -13.44 0.94
C ARG A 69 11.66 -13.25 2.40
N GLU A 70 12.87 -13.67 2.73
CA GLU A 70 13.47 -13.46 4.06
C GLU A 70 13.63 -11.96 4.39
N LYS A 71 14.03 -11.13 3.40
CA LYS A 71 14.14 -9.68 3.57
C LYS A 71 12.78 -9.04 3.86
N VAL A 72 11.73 -9.48 3.14
CA VAL A 72 10.36 -9.06 3.42
C VAL A 72 9.97 -9.40 4.86
N ALA A 73 10.18 -10.65 5.28
CA ALA A 73 9.84 -11.10 6.62
C ALA A 73 10.53 -10.27 7.71
N ARG A 74 11.83 -9.99 7.53
CA ARG A 74 12.58 -9.13 8.45
C ARG A 74 12.07 -7.68 8.48
N PHE A 75 11.75 -7.13 7.30
CA PHE A 75 11.30 -5.74 7.18
C PHE A 75 10.02 -5.45 7.96
N ILE A 76 9.07 -6.38 7.96
CA ILE A 76 7.80 -6.26 8.69
C ILE A 76 7.79 -6.99 10.04
N ASN A 77 8.92 -7.54 10.48
CA ASN A 77 9.07 -8.37 11.68
C ASN A 77 8.12 -9.56 11.74
N ALA A 78 7.93 -10.25 10.60
CA ALA A 78 7.13 -11.48 10.54
C ALA A 78 7.78 -12.61 11.34
N PRO A 79 7.00 -13.54 11.96
CA PRO A 79 7.53 -14.69 12.67
C PRO A 79 8.33 -15.65 11.80
N SER A 80 7.94 -15.80 10.53
CA SER A 80 8.58 -16.71 9.57
C SER A 80 8.47 -16.16 8.15
N GLU A 81 9.47 -16.42 7.32
CA GLU A 81 9.45 -16.18 5.88
C GLU A 81 8.35 -17.00 5.18
N LYS A 82 7.95 -18.12 5.75
CA LYS A 82 6.85 -18.94 5.23
C LYS A 82 5.48 -18.26 5.30
N GLU A 83 5.35 -17.23 6.12
CA GLU A 83 4.13 -16.41 6.21
C GLU A 83 4.08 -15.30 5.13
N ILE A 84 5.08 -15.23 4.26
CA ILE A 84 5.17 -14.24 3.18
C ILE A 84 4.75 -14.89 1.86
N ILE A 85 3.75 -14.32 1.22
CA ILE A 85 3.26 -14.73 -0.10
C ILE A 85 3.51 -13.59 -1.08
N PHE A 86 4.21 -13.86 -2.18
CA PHE A 86 4.36 -12.91 -3.26
C PHE A 86 3.11 -12.89 -4.13
N THR A 87 2.62 -11.69 -4.40
CA THR A 87 1.42 -11.44 -5.21
C THR A 87 1.71 -10.38 -6.28
N GLY A 88 0.74 -10.07 -7.13
CA GLY A 88 0.87 -8.98 -8.10
C GLY A 88 0.73 -7.56 -7.51
N GLY A 89 0.55 -7.42 -6.18
CA GLY A 89 0.33 -6.15 -5.47
C GLY A 89 -0.78 -6.27 -4.44
N THR A 90 -1.04 -5.20 -3.69
CA THR A 90 -2.12 -5.14 -2.69
C THR A 90 -3.47 -5.59 -3.24
N THR A 91 -3.80 -5.16 -4.46
CA THR A 91 -5.04 -5.59 -5.14
C THR A 91 -5.12 -7.10 -5.28
N GLY A 92 -4.03 -7.75 -5.72
CA GLY A 92 -3.96 -9.21 -5.82
C GLY A 92 -4.07 -9.89 -4.46
N SER A 93 -3.41 -9.36 -3.44
CA SER A 93 -3.45 -9.86 -2.06
C SER A 93 -4.87 -9.82 -1.48
N ILE A 94 -5.56 -8.69 -1.60
CA ILE A 94 -6.91 -8.54 -1.06
C ILE A 94 -7.92 -9.38 -1.86
N ASN A 95 -7.77 -9.51 -3.19
CA ASN A 95 -8.61 -10.42 -3.98
C ASN A 95 -8.42 -11.88 -3.57
N LEU A 96 -7.19 -12.32 -3.28
CA LEU A 96 -6.90 -13.66 -2.75
C LEU A 96 -7.66 -13.88 -1.42
N LEU A 97 -7.53 -12.93 -0.48
CA LEU A 97 -8.24 -13.00 0.79
C LEU A 97 -9.76 -13.00 0.62
N ALA A 98 -10.30 -12.08 -0.18
CA ALA A 98 -11.73 -11.96 -0.44
C ALA A 98 -12.33 -13.19 -1.14
N PHE A 99 -11.54 -13.90 -1.96
CA PHE A 99 -11.94 -15.18 -2.52
C PHE A 99 -11.90 -16.29 -1.48
N SER A 100 -10.77 -16.47 -0.82
CA SER A 100 -10.53 -17.62 0.06
C SER A 100 -11.34 -17.53 1.37
N LEU A 101 -11.36 -16.36 2.03
CA LEU A 101 -12.13 -16.15 3.26
C LEU A 101 -13.62 -15.93 2.95
N GLY A 102 -13.92 -15.19 1.88
CA GLY A 102 -15.28 -14.92 1.45
C GLY A 102 -16.08 -16.18 1.10
N SER A 103 -15.40 -17.25 0.64
CA SER A 103 -16.04 -18.54 0.39
C SER A 103 -16.53 -19.27 1.64
N GLN A 104 -16.10 -18.84 2.81
CA GLN A 104 -16.46 -19.42 4.12
C GLN A 104 -17.60 -18.67 4.81
N LEU A 105 -18.00 -17.52 4.23
CA LEU A 105 -19.09 -16.69 4.76
C LEU A 105 -20.45 -17.28 4.38
N SER A 106 -21.42 -16.99 5.22
CA SER A 106 -22.82 -17.37 5.06
C SER A 106 -23.73 -16.14 5.04
N SER A 107 -24.95 -16.32 4.60
CA SER A 107 -25.98 -15.26 4.65
C SER A 107 -26.18 -14.77 6.09
N GLY A 108 -26.09 -13.47 6.28
CA GLY A 108 -26.20 -12.82 7.59
C GLY A 108 -24.88 -12.55 8.30
N ASP A 109 -23.77 -13.13 7.83
CA ASP A 109 -22.45 -12.68 8.25
C ASP A 109 -22.15 -11.27 7.76
N GLU A 110 -21.24 -10.57 8.39
CA GLU A 110 -20.87 -9.19 8.08
C GLU A 110 -19.39 -9.06 7.74
N ILE A 111 -19.13 -8.29 6.66
CA ILE A 111 -17.79 -7.82 6.28
C ILE A 111 -17.75 -6.33 6.60
N LEU A 112 -16.83 -5.90 7.46
CA LEU A 112 -16.67 -4.52 7.86
C LEU A 112 -15.49 -3.88 7.13
N VAL A 113 -15.76 -2.77 6.43
CA VAL A 113 -14.77 -1.91 5.78
C VAL A 113 -14.94 -0.47 6.29
N SER A 114 -14.26 0.52 5.70
CA SER A 114 -14.53 1.93 6.00
C SER A 114 -14.89 2.73 4.75
N GLU A 115 -15.44 3.92 4.93
CA GLU A 115 -15.63 4.89 3.83
C GLU A 115 -14.30 5.36 3.21
N MET A 116 -13.20 5.20 3.93
CA MET A 116 -11.87 5.69 3.58
C MET A 116 -11.12 4.71 2.62
N GLU A 117 -11.71 3.56 2.31
CA GLU A 117 -10.98 2.50 1.60
C GLU A 117 -10.66 2.85 0.14
N HIS A 118 -9.46 2.47 -0.28
CA HIS A 118 -9.12 2.37 -1.69
C HIS A 118 -10.01 1.32 -2.37
N HIS A 119 -10.36 1.50 -3.64
CA HIS A 119 -11.19 0.55 -4.39
C HIS A 119 -10.67 -0.90 -4.30
N SER A 120 -9.36 -1.10 -4.20
CA SER A 120 -8.74 -2.44 -4.03
C SER A 120 -9.11 -3.12 -2.71
N ASN A 121 -9.49 -2.35 -1.69
CA ASN A 121 -9.93 -2.87 -0.39
C ASN A 121 -11.46 -2.73 -0.17
N LEU A 122 -12.20 -2.35 -1.19
CA LEU A 122 -13.65 -2.25 -1.16
C LEU A 122 -14.31 -3.24 -2.15
N VAL A 123 -13.93 -3.15 -3.44
CA VAL A 123 -14.58 -3.92 -4.51
C VAL A 123 -14.46 -5.44 -4.32
N PRO A 124 -13.30 -6.02 -3.92
CA PRO A 124 -13.23 -7.45 -3.67
C PRO A 124 -14.20 -7.94 -2.59
N TRP A 125 -14.44 -7.12 -1.55
CA TRP A 125 -15.39 -7.44 -0.49
C TRP A 125 -16.84 -7.30 -0.92
N GLN A 126 -17.17 -6.35 -1.80
CA GLN A 126 -18.47 -6.28 -2.45
C GLN A 126 -18.75 -7.57 -3.24
N LEU A 127 -17.77 -8.05 -4.01
CA LEU A 127 -17.89 -9.29 -4.76
C LEU A 127 -17.98 -10.53 -3.84
N ALA A 128 -17.27 -10.55 -2.71
CA ALA A 128 -17.36 -11.62 -1.73
C ALA A 128 -18.76 -11.65 -1.07
N ALA A 129 -19.27 -10.49 -0.65
CA ALA A 129 -20.60 -10.35 -0.07
C ALA A 129 -21.70 -10.81 -1.05
N GLN A 130 -21.62 -10.41 -2.33
CA GLN A 130 -22.57 -10.86 -3.36
C GLN A 130 -22.57 -12.38 -3.54
N ARG A 131 -21.39 -13.03 -3.48
CA ARG A 131 -21.27 -14.49 -3.66
C ARG A 131 -21.79 -15.29 -2.46
N SER A 132 -21.51 -14.79 -1.24
CA SER A 132 -21.85 -15.51 0.00
C SER A 132 -23.22 -15.16 0.58
N GLY A 133 -23.83 -14.05 0.15
CA GLY A 133 -25.01 -13.48 0.79
C GLY A 133 -24.71 -12.76 2.11
N ALA A 134 -23.46 -12.50 2.44
CA ALA A 134 -23.04 -11.70 3.58
C ALA A 134 -23.36 -10.21 3.36
N ASN A 135 -23.44 -9.46 4.44
CA ASN A 135 -23.65 -8.01 4.42
C ASN A 135 -22.32 -7.28 4.39
N LEU A 136 -22.20 -6.27 3.54
CA LEU A 136 -21.08 -5.32 3.60
C LEU A 136 -21.49 -4.14 4.47
N CYS A 137 -20.77 -3.93 5.57
CA CYS A 137 -20.93 -2.83 6.52
C CYS A 137 -19.74 -1.89 6.42
N TYR A 138 -19.91 -0.63 6.83
CA TYR A 138 -18.82 0.32 6.80
C TYR A 138 -18.81 1.26 8.00
N ILE A 139 -17.61 1.67 8.40
CA ILE A 139 -17.36 2.71 9.40
C ILE A 139 -17.28 4.04 8.65
N PRO A 140 -18.12 5.05 9.00
CA PRO A 140 -18.04 6.38 8.40
C PRO A 140 -16.79 7.13 8.86
N ILE A 141 -16.52 8.27 8.22
CA ILE A 141 -15.49 9.21 8.65
C ILE A 141 -16.11 10.37 9.42
N THR A 142 -15.33 10.96 10.32
CA THR A 142 -15.65 12.22 11.01
C THR A 142 -15.31 13.42 10.09
N GLU A 143 -15.71 14.62 10.50
CA GLU A 143 -15.33 15.86 9.80
C GLU A 143 -13.81 16.08 9.74
N SER A 144 -13.07 15.58 10.73
CA SER A 144 -11.60 15.62 10.71
C SER A 144 -10.96 14.62 9.72
N GLY A 145 -11.75 13.71 9.12
CA GLY A 145 -11.27 12.66 8.23
C GLY A 145 -10.64 11.48 8.96
N GLU A 146 -11.05 11.23 10.20
CA GLU A 146 -10.72 10.04 10.98
C GLU A 146 -11.88 9.05 10.96
N LEU A 147 -11.65 7.78 11.29
CA LEU A 147 -12.74 6.81 11.43
C LEU A 147 -13.61 7.17 12.65
N ASP A 148 -14.94 7.15 12.47
CA ASP A 148 -15.88 7.33 13.57
C ASP A 148 -15.94 6.05 14.44
N LEU A 149 -15.15 6.05 15.49
CA LEU A 149 -15.06 4.98 16.48
C LEU A 149 -15.60 5.43 17.86
N GLU A 150 -16.52 6.40 17.90
CA GLU A 150 -17.14 6.86 19.14
C GLU A 150 -18.02 5.76 19.74
N ASP A 151 -18.78 5.07 18.89
CA ASP A 151 -19.68 3.98 19.28
C ASP A 151 -19.36 2.70 18.46
N PRO A 152 -18.25 2.01 18.77
CA PRO A 152 -17.74 0.93 17.93
C PRO A 152 -18.67 -0.30 17.92
N GLU A 153 -19.51 -0.50 18.94
CA GLU A 153 -20.45 -1.61 19.04
C GLU A 153 -21.50 -1.60 17.91
N LYS A 154 -21.71 -0.44 17.26
CA LYS A 154 -22.56 -0.34 16.07
C LYS A 154 -21.97 -1.10 14.87
N TYR A 155 -20.66 -1.22 14.80
CA TYR A 155 -19.94 -1.76 13.66
C TYR A 155 -19.35 -3.14 13.94
N PHE A 156 -18.81 -3.35 15.15
CA PHE A 156 -18.21 -4.60 15.57
C PHE A 156 -19.26 -5.43 16.31
N THR A 157 -19.94 -6.32 15.56
CA THR A 157 -21.03 -7.14 16.08
C THR A 157 -20.62 -8.63 16.11
N PRO A 158 -21.34 -9.53 16.81
CA PRO A 158 -21.08 -10.96 16.74
C PRO A 158 -21.25 -11.58 15.35
N LYS A 159 -21.87 -10.86 14.40
CA LYS A 159 -22.00 -11.25 13.00
C LYS A 159 -20.79 -10.85 12.16
N THR A 160 -19.99 -9.90 12.62
CA THR A 160 -18.78 -9.46 11.94
C THR A 160 -17.78 -10.61 11.90
N LYS A 161 -17.41 -11.05 10.69
CA LYS A 161 -16.45 -12.14 10.46
C LYS A 161 -15.15 -11.67 9.88
N ILE A 162 -15.21 -10.60 9.11
CA ILE A 162 -14.05 -9.99 8.44
C ILE A 162 -14.10 -8.49 8.70
N VAL A 163 -12.96 -7.94 9.11
CA VAL A 163 -12.68 -6.50 9.19
C VAL A 163 -11.53 -6.22 8.25
N SER A 164 -11.70 -5.38 7.24
CA SER A 164 -10.65 -5.03 6.27
C SER A 164 -10.51 -3.53 6.14
N LEU A 165 -9.45 -2.95 6.71
CA LEU A 165 -9.28 -1.51 6.82
C LEU A 165 -7.89 -1.05 6.39
N THR A 166 -7.85 0.13 5.78
CA THR A 166 -6.59 0.79 5.45
C THR A 166 -5.88 1.30 6.71
N HIS A 167 -4.56 1.08 6.78
CA HIS A 167 -3.75 1.63 7.87
C HIS A 167 -3.49 3.13 7.68
N MET A 168 -3.26 3.55 6.42
CA MET A 168 -3.03 4.96 6.09
C MET A 168 -3.80 5.31 4.82
N SER A 169 -4.64 6.33 4.88
CA SER A 169 -5.42 6.80 3.75
C SER A 169 -4.54 7.34 2.63
N ASN A 170 -4.78 6.88 1.41
CA ASN A 170 -4.13 7.39 0.21
C ASN A 170 -4.69 8.75 -0.27
N VAL A 171 -5.73 9.25 0.36
CA VAL A 171 -6.37 10.55 0.07
C VAL A 171 -6.06 11.57 1.16
N LEU A 172 -6.42 11.24 2.40
CA LEU A 172 -6.31 12.15 3.54
C LEU A 172 -4.95 12.10 4.25
N GLY A 173 -4.20 11.01 4.03
CA GLY A 173 -3.00 10.74 4.80
C GLY A 173 -3.28 10.26 6.23
N THR A 174 -4.53 10.26 6.69
CA THR A 174 -4.93 9.82 8.03
C THR A 174 -4.37 8.43 8.34
N ILE A 175 -3.70 8.30 9.49
CA ILE A 175 -3.18 7.04 10.02
C ILE A 175 -4.18 6.49 11.03
N ASN A 176 -4.80 5.37 10.70
CA ASN A 176 -5.83 4.74 11.52
C ASN A 176 -5.22 3.99 12.72
N PRO A 177 -5.93 3.92 13.87
CA PRO A 177 -5.48 3.25 15.10
C PRO A 177 -5.64 1.72 14.99
N VAL A 178 -4.88 1.08 14.07
CA VAL A 178 -5.06 -0.33 13.68
C VAL A 178 -4.92 -1.31 14.83
N THR A 179 -4.08 -1.02 15.84
CA THR A 179 -3.98 -1.89 17.03
C THR A 179 -5.28 -1.92 17.84
N LYS A 180 -5.94 -0.77 18.01
CA LYS A 180 -7.25 -0.68 18.67
C LYS A 180 -8.32 -1.37 17.84
N ILE A 181 -8.30 -1.19 16.53
CA ILE A 181 -9.23 -1.83 15.58
C ILE A 181 -9.06 -3.35 15.60
N GLY A 182 -7.82 -3.83 15.59
CA GLY A 182 -7.52 -5.26 15.69
C GLY A 182 -8.07 -5.90 16.98
N GLN A 183 -7.95 -5.20 18.11
CA GLN A 183 -8.54 -5.67 19.37
C GLN A 183 -10.07 -5.77 19.28
N MET A 184 -10.73 -4.71 18.75
CA MET A 184 -12.20 -4.70 18.57
C MET A 184 -12.66 -5.84 17.66
N ALA A 185 -11.92 -6.10 16.56
CA ALA A 185 -12.20 -7.21 15.64
C ALA A 185 -12.10 -8.56 16.34
N HIS A 186 -11.03 -8.78 17.10
CA HIS A 186 -10.80 -10.03 17.82
C HIS A 186 -11.80 -10.24 18.97
N ASP A 187 -12.25 -9.18 19.63
CA ASP A 187 -13.25 -9.26 20.72
C ASP A 187 -14.59 -9.82 20.21
N VAL A 188 -14.91 -9.65 18.94
CA VAL A 188 -16.10 -10.24 18.30
C VAL A 188 -15.81 -11.52 17.48
N GLY A 189 -14.55 -11.98 17.48
CA GLY A 189 -14.11 -13.18 16.77
C GLY A 189 -13.93 -12.98 15.26
N ALA A 190 -13.75 -11.74 14.81
CA ALA A 190 -13.52 -11.41 13.39
C ALA A 190 -12.03 -11.49 13.04
N ILE A 191 -11.74 -11.82 11.78
CA ILE A 191 -10.40 -11.75 11.19
C ILE A 191 -10.11 -10.29 10.78
N PHE A 192 -8.95 -9.76 11.19
CA PHE A 192 -8.55 -8.39 10.84
C PHE A 192 -7.48 -8.36 9.73
N ILE A 193 -7.83 -7.74 8.62
CA ILE A 193 -7.01 -7.54 7.43
C ILE A 193 -6.61 -6.08 7.35
N MET A 194 -5.31 -5.82 7.27
CA MET A 194 -4.76 -4.48 7.16
C MET A 194 -4.28 -4.20 5.74
N ASP A 195 -4.89 -3.22 5.06
CA ASP A 195 -4.32 -2.64 3.84
C ASP A 195 -3.17 -1.70 4.22
N GLY A 196 -1.97 -2.18 4.02
CA GLY A 196 -0.72 -1.47 4.28
C GLY A 196 -0.12 -0.79 3.04
N ALA A 197 -0.88 -0.65 1.94
CA ALA A 197 -0.36 -0.14 0.66
C ALA A 197 0.34 1.22 0.77
N GLN A 198 -0.11 2.08 1.68
CA GLN A 198 0.53 3.36 1.96
C GLN A 198 1.47 3.25 3.18
N SER A 199 1.07 2.57 4.24
CA SER A 199 1.79 2.63 5.51
C SER A 199 3.13 1.91 5.49
N VAL A 200 3.26 0.76 4.81
CA VAL A 200 4.49 -0.06 4.85
C VAL A 200 5.69 0.66 4.25
N SER A 201 5.47 1.56 3.30
CA SER A 201 6.52 2.38 2.69
C SER A 201 6.93 3.60 3.52
N HIS A 202 6.09 4.05 4.45
CA HIS A 202 6.24 5.34 5.14
C HIS A 202 6.41 5.23 6.66
N LEU A 203 5.97 4.12 7.26
CA LEU A 203 5.95 3.90 8.70
C LEU A 203 6.76 2.66 9.09
N PRO A 204 7.35 2.62 10.30
CA PRO A 204 7.82 1.37 10.88
C PRO A 204 6.65 0.41 11.06
N VAL A 205 6.76 -0.80 10.50
CA VAL A 205 5.73 -1.84 10.60
C VAL A 205 6.29 -3.04 11.36
N ASP A 206 5.53 -3.48 12.37
CA ASP A 206 5.81 -4.69 13.16
C ASP A 206 4.51 -5.49 13.29
N VAL A 207 4.34 -6.51 12.44
CA VAL A 207 3.10 -7.30 12.39
C VAL A 207 2.77 -8.00 13.70
N ARG A 208 3.76 -8.24 14.56
CA ARG A 208 3.55 -8.83 15.88
C ARG A 208 2.90 -7.88 16.88
N LYS A 209 2.92 -6.56 16.60
CA LYS A 209 2.40 -5.50 17.48
C LYS A 209 1.13 -4.84 16.94
N LEU A 210 0.94 -4.85 15.63
CA LEU A 210 -0.17 -4.14 14.99
C LEU A 210 -1.54 -4.79 15.21
N GLY A 211 -1.58 -6.06 15.64
CA GLY A 211 -2.82 -6.76 15.93
C GLY A 211 -3.59 -7.24 14.70
N CYS A 212 -3.02 -7.14 13.50
CA CYS A 212 -3.65 -7.69 12.30
C CYS A 212 -3.38 -9.19 12.13
N ASP A 213 -4.26 -9.87 11.42
CA ASP A 213 -4.12 -11.28 11.03
C ASP A 213 -3.51 -11.43 9.65
N PHE A 214 -3.74 -10.42 8.79
CA PHE A 214 -3.19 -10.29 7.46
C PHE A 214 -2.73 -8.86 7.20
N LEU A 215 -1.66 -8.71 6.43
CA LEU A 215 -1.14 -7.44 5.93
C LEU A 215 -0.90 -7.55 4.43
N ALA A 216 -1.45 -6.61 3.66
CA ALA A 216 -1.25 -6.53 2.21
C ALA A 216 -0.56 -5.22 1.81
N PHE A 217 0.45 -5.28 0.93
CA PHE A 217 1.12 -4.09 0.41
C PHE A 217 1.73 -4.31 -0.98
N SER A 218 2.13 -3.22 -1.64
CA SER A 218 2.63 -3.21 -3.02
C SER A 218 4.07 -2.73 -3.12
N GLY A 219 4.90 -3.42 -3.88
CA GLY A 219 6.30 -3.07 -4.08
C GLY A 219 6.50 -1.70 -4.73
N HIS A 220 5.68 -1.35 -5.73
CA HIS A 220 5.85 -0.10 -6.49
C HIS A 220 5.66 1.19 -5.69
N LYS A 221 5.12 1.13 -4.46
CA LYS A 221 4.96 2.28 -3.56
C LYS A 221 6.12 2.42 -2.57
N MET A 222 6.96 1.38 -2.46
CA MET A 222 8.09 1.33 -1.54
C MET A 222 9.42 1.13 -2.27
N LEU A 223 9.69 1.95 -3.30
CA LEU A 223 10.89 1.95 -4.13
C LEU A 223 11.07 0.70 -5.00
N GLY A 224 10.25 -0.32 -4.81
CA GLY A 224 10.30 -1.59 -5.51
C GLY A 224 9.66 -1.56 -6.90
N PRO A 225 9.80 -2.63 -7.70
CA PRO A 225 9.20 -2.74 -9.02
C PRO A 225 7.67 -2.80 -9.00
N THR A 226 7.05 -2.55 -10.15
CA THR A 226 5.65 -2.90 -10.43
C THR A 226 5.49 -4.41 -10.57
N GLY A 227 4.25 -4.92 -10.49
CA GLY A 227 3.95 -6.34 -10.72
C GLY A 227 4.31 -7.26 -9.57
N VAL A 228 4.75 -6.73 -8.43
CA VAL A 228 5.01 -7.47 -7.20
C VAL A 228 4.39 -6.77 -6.00
N GLY A 229 3.85 -7.54 -5.10
CA GLY A 229 3.41 -7.15 -3.77
C GLY A 229 3.51 -8.33 -2.82
N VAL A 230 3.04 -8.11 -1.63
CA VAL A 230 3.13 -9.07 -0.53
C VAL A 230 1.78 -9.20 0.17
N LEU A 231 1.45 -10.42 0.48
CA LEU A 231 0.51 -10.78 1.51
C LEU A 231 1.29 -11.48 2.64
N TRP A 232 1.28 -10.89 3.82
CA TRP A 232 1.63 -11.59 5.05
C TRP A 232 0.35 -12.07 5.73
N GLY A 233 0.38 -13.24 6.33
CA GLY A 233 -0.73 -13.76 7.12
C GLY A 233 -0.25 -14.71 8.21
N LYS A 234 -1.01 -14.81 9.31
CA LYS A 234 -0.74 -15.77 10.37
C LYS A 234 -0.79 -17.20 9.83
N MET A 235 0.20 -18.02 10.16
CA MET A 235 0.38 -19.38 9.60
C MET A 235 -0.87 -20.25 9.75
N GLU A 236 -1.54 -20.18 10.91
CA GLU A 236 -2.76 -20.97 11.16
C GLU A 236 -3.88 -20.62 10.18
N LEU A 237 -4.04 -19.31 9.86
CA LEU A 237 -5.07 -18.86 8.92
C LEU A 237 -4.69 -19.20 7.48
N LEU A 238 -3.42 -19.03 7.11
CA LEU A 238 -2.92 -19.41 5.79
C LEU A 238 -3.10 -20.92 5.52
N ASN A 239 -2.84 -21.75 6.52
CA ASN A 239 -3.06 -23.21 6.39
C ASN A 239 -4.53 -23.56 6.20
N PHE A 240 -5.43 -22.83 6.85
CA PHE A 240 -6.87 -23.04 6.78
C PHE A 240 -7.48 -22.55 5.45
N MET A 241 -6.94 -21.50 4.83
CA MET A 241 -7.45 -20.93 3.60
C MET A 241 -7.33 -21.87 2.39
N HIS A 242 -8.32 -21.84 1.50
CA HIS A 242 -8.24 -22.48 0.18
C HIS A 242 -7.40 -21.63 -0.79
N PRO A 243 -6.69 -22.27 -1.74
CA PRO A 243 -5.96 -21.56 -2.78
C PRO A 243 -6.90 -20.73 -3.66
N PHE A 244 -6.41 -19.59 -4.14
CA PHE A 244 -7.14 -18.68 -5.03
C PHE A 244 -6.95 -19.03 -6.51
N MET A 245 -5.71 -19.31 -6.89
CA MET A 245 -5.33 -19.66 -8.27
C MET A 245 -4.83 -21.09 -8.32
N GLY A 246 -5.26 -21.84 -9.32
CA GLY A 246 -4.76 -23.17 -9.60
C GLY A 246 -3.72 -23.17 -10.72
N GLY A 247 -2.69 -24.02 -10.60
CA GLY A 247 -1.64 -24.14 -11.61
C GLY A 247 -0.49 -25.01 -11.15
N GLY A 248 0.62 -24.91 -11.83
CA GLY A 248 1.87 -25.53 -11.38
C GLY A 248 2.40 -24.85 -10.13
N GLU A 249 3.35 -25.44 -9.44
CA GLU A 249 4.03 -25.03 -8.21
C GLU A 249 3.17 -25.13 -6.95
N MET A 250 1.91 -24.70 -6.99
CA MET A 250 1.02 -24.63 -5.83
C MET A 250 0.38 -25.99 -5.44
N ILE A 251 0.62 -27.04 -6.22
CA ILE A 251 0.08 -28.39 -6.01
C ILE A 251 1.16 -29.34 -5.45
N GLU A 252 0.73 -30.33 -4.67
CA GLU A 252 1.55 -31.46 -4.25
C GLU A 252 1.33 -32.67 -5.15
N THR A 253 0.06 -33.09 -5.31
CA THR A 253 -0.32 -34.16 -6.24
C THR A 253 -1.50 -33.74 -7.11
N VAL A 254 -1.55 -34.25 -8.34
CA VAL A 254 -2.67 -34.02 -9.29
C VAL A 254 -3.05 -35.34 -9.93
N THR A 255 -4.34 -35.65 -9.92
CA THR A 255 -4.97 -36.70 -10.71
C THR A 255 -6.00 -36.07 -11.66
N MET A 256 -6.67 -36.89 -12.48
CA MET A 256 -7.75 -36.39 -13.33
C MET A 256 -8.98 -35.96 -12.53
N GLU A 257 -9.15 -36.48 -11.31
CA GLU A 257 -10.33 -36.25 -10.48
C GLU A 257 -10.10 -35.26 -9.34
N SER A 258 -8.84 -35.09 -8.87
CA SER A 258 -8.54 -34.30 -7.67
C SER A 258 -7.11 -33.80 -7.61
N SER A 259 -6.88 -32.82 -6.76
CA SER A 259 -5.55 -32.29 -6.48
C SER A 259 -5.36 -32.06 -4.98
N THR A 260 -4.12 -32.17 -4.52
CA THR A 260 -3.70 -31.71 -3.19
C THR A 260 -2.76 -30.53 -3.32
N TRP A 261 -2.66 -29.74 -2.27
CA TRP A 261 -1.98 -28.46 -2.30
C TRP A 261 -0.61 -28.54 -1.66
N ASN A 262 0.33 -27.80 -2.19
CA ASN A 262 1.65 -27.61 -1.60
C ASN A 262 1.53 -26.87 -0.23
N SER A 263 2.60 -26.88 0.55
CA SER A 263 2.68 -26.11 1.79
C SER A 263 2.69 -24.60 1.53
N VAL A 264 2.30 -23.82 2.55
CA VAL A 264 2.45 -22.35 2.57
C VAL A 264 3.95 -22.01 2.53
N PRO A 265 4.40 -21.02 1.74
CA PRO A 265 3.64 -20.05 0.95
C PRO A 265 3.24 -20.55 -0.45
N TYR A 266 3.85 -21.61 -0.96
CA TYR A 266 3.75 -22.06 -2.35
C TYR A 266 2.31 -22.41 -2.76
N LYS A 267 1.47 -22.84 -1.84
CA LYS A 267 0.02 -23.04 -2.01
C LYS A 267 -0.68 -21.84 -2.65
N PHE A 268 -0.15 -20.63 -2.48
CA PHE A 268 -0.75 -19.39 -2.99
C PHE A 268 0.03 -18.75 -4.15
N GLU A 269 1.13 -19.38 -4.58
CA GLU A 269 2.01 -18.87 -5.64
C GLU A 269 1.94 -19.80 -6.87
N ALA A 270 0.85 -19.72 -7.63
CA ALA A 270 0.63 -20.56 -8.79
C ALA A 270 1.40 -20.06 -10.02
N GLY A 271 2.08 -20.99 -10.70
CA GLY A 271 2.86 -20.73 -11.92
C GLY A 271 4.22 -20.11 -11.64
N THR A 272 4.94 -19.72 -12.70
CA THR A 272 6.24 -19.06 -12.55
C THR A 272 6.04 -17.68 -11.92
N PRO A 273 6.65 -17.40 -10.75
CA PRO A 273 6.45 -16.13 -10.05
C PRO A 273 7.20 -14.99 -10.73
N ASN A 274 6.86 -13.75 -10.37
CA ASN A 274 7.58 -12.54 -10.77
C ASN A 274 8.91 -12.44 -9.98
N PHE A 275 9.81 -13.41 -10.16
CA PHE A 275 11.01 -13.53 -9.32
C PHE A 275 11.97 -12.35 -9.45
N ALA A 276 12.15 -11.78 -10.65
CA ALA A 276 12.99 -10.60 -10.84
C ALA A 276 12.45 -9.38 -10.05
N GLN A 277 11.13 -9.20 -10.06
CA GLN A 277 10.46 -8.12 -9.33
C GLN A 277 10.52 -8.36 -7.81
N ALA A 278 10.39 -9.60 -7.36
CA ALA A 278 10.53 -9.95 -5.95
C ALA A 278 11.96 -9.69 -5.44
N ILE A 279 12.98 -10.04 -6.23
CA ILE A 279 14.39 -9.74 -5.93
C ILE A 279 14.60 -8.22 -5.84
N GLY A 280 14.07 -7.46 -6.81
CA GLY A 280 14.12 -6.00 -6.78
C GLY A 280 13.42 -5.40 -5.56
N LEU A 281 12.29 -5.98 -5.12
CA LEU A 281 11.60 -5.57 -3.88
C LEU A 281 12.48 -5.84 -2.65
N GLY A 282 13.16 -6.98 -2.58
CA GLY A 282 14.10 -7.28 -1.50
C GLY A 282 15.23 -6.25 -1.39
N VAL A 283 15.74 -5.76 -2.52
CA VAL A 283 16.76 -4.68 -2.55
C VAL A 283 16.17 -3.34 -2.12
N ALA A 284 14.93 -3.04 -2.49
CA ALA A 284 14.23 -1.84 -2.02
C ALA A 284 14.05 -1.82 -0.48
N MET A 285 13.76 -2.98 0.11
CA MET A 285 13.67 -3.12 1.57
C MET A 285 15.01 -2.95 2.27
N ASP A 286 16.09 -3.47 1.70
CA ASP A 286 17.44 -3.21 2.22
C ASP A 286 17.77 -1.72 2.19
N TYR A 287 17.43 -1.04 1.10
CA TYR A 287 17.63 0.41 0.96
C TYR A 287 16.88 1.21 2.04
N LEU A 288 15.58 0.94 2.21
CA LEU A 288 14.76 1.58 3.24
C LEU A 288 15.25 1.25 4.66
N SER A 289 15.66 0.01 4.90
CA SER A 289 16.22 -0.43 6.18
C SER A 289 17.51 0.29 6.51
N ALA A 290 18.36 0.55 5.52
CA ALA A 290 19.60 1.31 5.70
C ALA A 290 19.34 2.78 6.07
N LEU A 291 18.30 3.41 5.52
CA LEU A 291 17.85 4.74 5.91
C LEU A 291 17.21 4.73 7.32
N GLY A 292 16.57 3.64 7.69
CA GLY A 292 15.80 3.48 8.92
C GLY A 292 14.40 4.06 8.85
N MET A 293 13.36 3.22 8.96
CA MET A 293 11.96 3.63 8.79
C MET A 293 11.50 4.71 9.79
N THR A 294 12.07 4.76 10.97
CA THR A 294 11.81 5.87 11.93
C THR A 294 12.34 7.22 11.40
N SER A 295 13.48 7.22 10.70
CA SER A 295 14.04 8.42 10.07
C SER A 295 13.20 8.84 8.85
N VAL A 296 12.71 7.88 8.06
CA VAL A 296 11.78 8.12 6.95
C VAL A 296 10.50 8.78 7.45
N GLN A 297 9.85 8.19 8.44
CA GLN A 297 8.65 8.75 9.06
C GLN A 297 8.87 10.17 9.62
N ALA A 298 9.97 10.40 10.32
CA ALA A 298 10.28 11.72 10.90
C ALA A 298 10.51 12.78 9.80
N HIS A 299 11.21 12.41 8.72
CA HIS A 299 11.42 13.28 7.57
C HIS A 299 10.09 13.69 6.93
N GLU A 300 9.25 12.72 6.59
CA GLU A 300 7.95 12.99 5.95
C GLU A 300 7.01 13.79 6.87
N LYS A 301 7.00 13.50 8.17
CA LYS A 301 6.22 14.28 9.15
C LYS A 301 6.62 15.75 9.17
N ASN A 302 7.93 16.04 9.17
CA ASN A 302 8.43 17.41 9.17
C ASN A 302 8.09 18.13 7.86
N LEU A 303 8.25 17.44 6.73
CA LEU A 303 7.95 18.00 5.41
C LEU A 303 6.45 18.26 5.26
N THR A 304 5.61 17.34 5.73
CA THR A 304 4.15 17.48 5.72
C THR A 304 3.70 18.66 6.58
N ALA A 305 4.26 18.82 7.79
CA ALA A 305 3.95 19.96 8.66
C ALA A 305 4.32 21.29 7.98
N TYR A 306 5.49 21.37 7.35
CA TYR A 306 5.90 22.54 6.60
C TYR A 306 4.97 22.84 5.43
N ALA A 307 4.59 21.82 4.66
CA ALA A 307 3.66 21.97 3.54
C ALA A 307 2.28 22.45 4.00
N LEU A 308 1.74 21.90 5.08
CA LEU A 308 0.45 22.33 5.64
C LEU A 308 0.48 23.79 6.10
N GLU A 309 1.58 24.24 6.71
CA GLU A 309 1.76 25.64 7.11
C GLU A 309 1.76 26.58 5.89
N LYS A 310 2.46 26.19 4.82
CA LYS A 310 2.53 27.00 3.59
C LYS A 310 1.19 27.02 2.85
N LEU A 311 0.56 25.86 2.66
CA LEU A 311 -0.73 25.73 1.98
C LEU A 311 -1.85 26.46 2.71
N GLY A 312 -1.84 26.46 4.06
CA GLY A 312 -2.83 27.19 4.88
C GLY A 312 -2.78 28.72 4.71
N LYS A 313 -1.72 29.27 4.08
CA LYS A 313 -1.59 30.70 3.77
C LYS A 313 -2.12 31.07 2.38
N ILE A 314 -2.45 30.07 1.55
CA ILE A 314 -2.97 30.30 0.21
C ILE A 314 -4.47 30.54 0.29
N GLU A 315 -4.91 31.74 -0.10
CA GLU A 315 -6.31 32.13 -0.08
C GLU A 315 -7.17 31.19 -0.95
N GLY A 316 -8.36 30.78 -0.47
CA GLY A 316 -9.28 29.89 -1.18
C GLY A 316 -8.79 28.45 -1.34
N LEU A 317 -7.66 28.08 -0.73
CA LEU A 317 -7.23 26.69 -0.71
C LEU A 317 -7.89 25.97 0.48
N ARG A 318 -8.57 24.86 0.18
CA ARG A 318 -9.21 24.00 1.17
C ARG A 318 -8.50 22.66 1.23
N ILE A 319 -7.89 22.33 2.38
CA ILE A 319 -7.25 21.04 2.65
C ILE A 319 -8.33 20.09 3.19
N HIS A 320 -8.32 18.84 2.69
CA HIS A 320 -9.20 17.77 3.17
C HIS A 320 -8.53 16.96 4.27
N GLY A 321 -9.29 16.72 5.35
CA GLY A 321 -8.82 16.05 6.56
C GLY A 321 -7.90 16.92 7.42
N SER A 322 -8.20 16.98 8.70
CA SER A 322 -7.47 17.76 9.70
C SER A 322 -6.85 16.90 10.82
N SER A 323 -6.81 15.57 10.63
CA SER A 323 -6.22 14.66 11.61
C SER A 323 -4.77 15.05 11.93
N GLU A 324 -4.41 15.07 13.21
CA GLU A 324 -3.03 15.26 13.67
C GLU A 324 -2.17 14.00 13.39
N HIS A 325 -2.82 12.84 13.27
CA HIS A 325 -2.19 11.57 12.95
C HIS A 325 -2.22 11.33 11.44
N ARG A 326 -1.26 11.93 10.72
CA ARG A 326 -1.20 11.80 9.26
C ARG A 326 0.20 11.57 8.73
N GLY A 327 0.26 10.90 7.57
CA GLY A 327 1.48 10.72 6.77
C GLY A 327 1.62 11.79 5.68
N GLY A 328 2.57 11.59 4.80
CA GLY A 328 3.01 12.53 3.75
C GLY A 328 2.05 12.71 2.57
N VAL A 329 0.73 12.70 2.80
CA VAL A 329 -0.31 12.85 1.76
C VAL A 329 -1.22 14.02 2.11
N ILE A 330 -1.43 14.94 1.17
CA ILE A 330 -2.31 16.10 1.34
C ILE A 330 -3.21 16.23 0.11
N SER A 331 -4.52 16.07 0.30
CA SER A 331 -5.53 16.37 -0.73
C SER A 331 -6.15 17.74 -0.48
N PHE A 332 -6.38 18.47 -1.56
CA PHE A 332 -6.90 19.85 -1.47
C PHE A 332 -7.68 20.23 -2.72
N ASN A 333 -8.50 21.27 -2.59
CA ASN A 333 -9.12 21.99 -3.69
C ASN A 333 -8.75 23.48 -3.61
N LEU A 334 -8.78 24.18 -4.73
CA LEU A 334 -8.61 25.62 -4.83
C LEU A 334 -9.89 26.22 -5.41
N ASP A 335 -10.44 27.23 -4.75
CA ASP A 335 -11.71 27.83 -5.14
C ASP A 335 -11.69 28.31 -6.60
N ASN A 336 -12.77 27.96 -7.32
CA ASN A 336 -13.02 28.30 -8.71
C ASN A 336 -12.02 27.71 -9.74
N ILE A 337 -11.11 26.82 -9.31
CA ILE A 337 -10.17 26.16 -10.22
C ILE A 337 -10.39 24.64 -10.16
N HIS A 338 -10.71 24.05 -11.30
CA HIS A 338 -10.89 22.60 -11.36
C HIS A 338 -9.55 21.88 -11.12
N PRO A 339 -9.49 20.75 -10.35
CA PRO A 339 -8.24 20.04 -10.08
C PRO A 339 -7.44 19.66 -11.34
N HIS A 340 -8.09 19.35 -12.46
CA HIS A 340 -7.40 19.02 -13.72
C HIS A 340 -6.66 20.23 -14.30
N ASP A 341 -7.30 21.40 -14.28
CA ASP A 341 -6.68 22.65 -14.79
C ASP A 341 -5.48 23.03 -13.91
N LEU A 342 -5.63 22.85 -12.60
CA LEU A 342 -4.55 23.03 -11.64
C LEU A 342 -3.35 22.10 -11.92
N ALA A 343 -3.60 20.81 -12.17
CA ALA A 343 -2.51 19.88 -12.50
C ALA A 343 -1.85 20.18 -13.82
N GLN A 344 -2.62 20.63 -14.84
CA GLN A 344 -2.08 21.01 -16.12
C GLN A 344 -1.17 22.24 -15.97
N PHE A 345 -1.60 23.24 -15.21
CA PHE A 345 -0.81 24.44 -14.92
C PHE A 345 0.51 24.10 -14.21
N LEU A 346 0.45 23.28 -13.13
CA LEU A 346 1.65 22.85 -12.39
C LEU A 346 2.62 22.03 -13.25
N ASN A 347 2.09 21.27 -14.21
CA ASN A 347 2.93 20.49 -15.14
C ASN A 347 3.75 21.37 -16.08
N GLU A 348 3.34 22.62 -16.38
CA GLU A 348 4.17 23.57 -17.15
C GLU A 348 5.46 23.95 -16.41
N ASP A 349 5.43 23.91 -15.07
CA ASP A 349 6.59 24.11 -14.19
C ASP A 349 7.29 22.78 -13.81
N ASN A 350 7.01 21.68 -14.53
CA ASN A 350 7.55 20.33 -14.27
C ASN A 350 7.24 19.80 -12.86
N ILE A 351 6.08 20.17 -12.31
CA ILE A 351 5.58 19.72 -10.99
C ILE A 351 4.53 18.63 -11.20
N ALA A 352 4.83 17.42 -10.76
CA ALA A 352 3.97 16.25 -10.90
C ALA A 352 3.12 16.03 -9.65
N ILE A 353 1.81 16.23 -9.76
CA ILE A 353 0.80 15.89 -8.74
C ILE A 353 -0.25 14.97 -9.33
N ARG A 354 -1.12 14.41 -8.48
CA ARG A 354 -2.27 13.62 -8.94
C ARG A 354 -3.58 14.37 -8.74
N VAL A 355 -4.54 14.13 -9.64
CA VAL A 355 -5.89 14.69 -9.56
C VAL A 355 -6.96 13.62 -9.80
N GLY A 356 -8.17 13.86 -9.32
CA GLY A 356 -9.33 12.99 -9.48
C GLY A 356 -9.81 12.39 -8.17
N HIS A 357 -10.45 11.22 -8.23
CA HIS A 357 -11.01 10.55 -7.05
C HIS A 357 -10.02 9.59 -6.34
N HIS A 358 -8.77 9.51 -6.77
CA HIS A 358 -7.69 8.73 -6.17
C HIS A 358 -8.03 7.26 -5.87
N CYS A 359 -8.93 6.65 -6.66
CA CYS A 359 -9.49 5.31 -6.43
C CYS A 359 -10.18 5.14 -5.05
N ALA A 360 -10.82 6.20 -4.55
CA ALA A 360 -11.57 6.24 -3.28
C ALA A 360 -12.86 7.08 -3.45
N GLN A 361 -13.69 6.73 -4.42
CA GLN A 361 -14.90 7.49 -4.74
C GLN A 361 -15.87 7.64 -3.56
N PRO A 362 -16.14 6.60 -2.72
CA PRO A 362 -17.00 6.78 -1.55
C PRO A 362 -16.48 7.86 -0.61
N LEU A 363 -15.17 7.87 -0.31
CA LEU A 363 -14.56 8.89 0.52
C LEU A 363 -14.74 10.30 -0.05
N LEU A 364 -14.50 10.49 -1.35
CA LEU A 364 -14.70 11.80 -1.96
C LEU A 364 -16.16 12.26 -1.89
N ASN A 365 -17.11 11.35 -2.09
CA ASN A 365 -18.54 11.65 -1.94
C ASN A 365 -18.87 12.09 -0.51
N SER A 366 -18.32 11.44 0.52
CA SER A 366 -18.49 11.84 1.93
C SER A 366 -17.88 13.22 2.22
N LEU A 367 -16.80 13.59 1.52
CA LEU A 367 -16.20 14.93 1.59
C LEU A 367 -16.98 15.99 0.78
N GLY A 368 -18.01 15.59 0.03
CA GLY A 368 -18.76 16.48 -0.86
C GLY A 368 -18.00 16.86 -2.13
N GLU A 369 -16.99 16.07 -2.54
CA GLU A 369 -16.13 16.34 -3.68
C GLU A 369 -16.28 15.32 -4.80
N THR A 370 -16.11 15.76 -6.03
CA THR A 370 -16.03 14.87 -7.20
C THR A 370 -14.58 14.55 -7.58
N ALA A 371 -13.67 15.47 -7.29
CA ALA A 371 -12.26 15.36 -7.54
C ALA A 371 -11.48 16.27 -6.59
N THR A 372 -10.26 15.88 -6.24
CA THR A 372 -9.30 16.72 -5.53
C THR A 372 -7.95 16.70 -6.23
N ALA A 373 -7.11 17.70 -5.98
CA ALA A 373 -5.69 17.62 -6.21
C ALA A 373 -5.04 16.97 -4.98
N ARG A 374 -3.97 16.19 -5.22
CA ARG A 374 -3.25 15.49 -4.15
C ARG A 374 -1.75 15.60 -4.39
N LEU A 375 -1.04 16.06 -3.39
CA LEU A 375 0.41 15.92 -3.31
C LEU A 375 0.77 14.82 -2.32
N SER A 376 1.90 14.17 -2.55
CA SER A 376 2.43 13.15 -1.65
C SER A 376 3.95 13.10 -1.72
N PHE A 377 4.55 13.14 -0.54
CA PHE A 377 6.00 13.15 -0.33
C PHE A 377 6.60 11.76 -0.21
N TYR A 378 7.92 11.70 -0.39
CA TYR A 378 8.73 10.55 -0.03
C TYR A 378 10.17 10.98 0.30
N ILE A 379 11.06 10.02 0.48
CA ILE A 379 12.44 10.21 0.95
C ILE A 379 13.31 11.14 0.08
N TYR A 380 12.93 11.39 -1.17
CA TYR A 380 13.65 12.24 -2.11
C TYR A 380 13.08 13.67 -2.24
N ASN A 381 12.02 13.98 -1.49
CA ASN A 381 11.45 15.33 -1.46
C ASN A 381 12.04 16.14 -0.30
N ASP A 382 12.18 17.44 -0.50
CA ASP A 382 12.67 18.38 0.50
C ASP A 382 11.85 19.67 0.58
N ILE A 383 12.27 20.59 1.43
CA ILE A 383 11.60 21.89 1.62
C ILE A 383 11.55 22.70 0.33
N SER A 384 12.58 22.59 -0.54
CA SER A 384 12.61 23.33 -1.79
C SER A 384 11.53 22.86 -2.77
N ASP A 385 11.23 21.53 -2.78
CA ASP A 385 10.13 20.98 -3.59
C ASP A 385 8.78 21.60 -3.17
N VAL A 386 8.56 21.78 -1.85
CA VAL A 386 7.37 22.43 -1.30
C VAL A 386 7.31 23.92 -1.67
N ASP A 387 8.43 24.63 -1.54
CA ASP A 387 8.50 26.05 -1.87
C ASP A 387 8.23 26.31 -3.37
N ILE A 388 8.82 25.51 -4.27
CA ILE A 388 8.58 25.58 -5.72
C ILE A 388 7.10 25.32 -6.00
N PHE A 389 6.51 24.26 -5.41
CA PHE A 389 5.10 23.94 -5.56
C PHE A 389 4.19 25.09 -5.09
N CYS A 390 4.44 25.64 -3.89
CA CYS A 390 3.63 26.74 -3.36
C CYS A 390 3.78 28.04 -4.15
N GLN A 391 4.98 28.32 -4.70
CA GLN A 391 5.22 29.47 -5.54
C GLN A 391 4.44 29.34 -6.86
N SER A 392 4.53 28.20 -7.55
CA SER A 392 3.78 27.93 -8.77
C SER A 392 2.27 28.00 -8.50
N LEU A 393 1.77 27.35 -7.43
CA LEU A 393 0.37 27.38 -7.07
C LEU A 393 -0.13 28.80 -6.75
N GLY A 394 0.71 29.66 -6.16
CA GLY A 394 0.37 31.06 -5.86
C GLY A 394 0.18 31.92 -7.10
N SER A 395 0.85 31.60 -8.21
CA SER A 395 0.73 32.35 -9.48
C SER A 395 -0.45 31.92 -10.35
N ILE A 396 -1.12 30.81 -10.03
CA ILE A 396 -2.21 30.24 -10.86
C ILE A 396 -3.37 31.23 -11.06
N ARG A 397 -3.64 32.10 -10.10
CA ARG A 397 -4.73 33.09 -10.17
C ARG A 397 -4.46 34.22 -11.16
N ASP A 398 -3.23 34.40 -11.60
CA ASP A 398 -2.90 35.36 -12.63
C ASP A 398 -3.31 34.84 -14.04
N TYR A 399 -3.67 33.55 -14.15
CA TYR A 399 -4.05 32.87 -15.39
C TYR A 399 -5.55 32.55 -15.46
N PHE A 400 -6.26 32.44 -14.33
CA PHE A 400 -7.67 32.15 -14.19
C PHE A 400 -8.40 33.28 -13.43
#